data_cae05de2c8aa2085ff00b1e7c6c4bae8
#
_entry.id   cae05de2c8aa2085ff00b1e7c6c4bae8
#
_cell.length_a   1.000
_cell.length_b   1.000
_cell.length_c   1.000
_cell.angle_alpha   90.00
_cell.angle_beta   90.00
_cell.angle_gamma   90.00
#
_symmetry.space_group_name_H-M   'P 1'
#
loop_
_entity.id
_entity.type
_entity.pdbx_description
1 polymer ?
#
loop_
_entity_poly.entity_id
_entity_poly.type
_entity_poly.pdbx_seq_one_letter_code
_entity_poly.pdbx_strand_id
1 'polypeptide(L)'
;MTTTDDALPRWDVTDVHESFDARTFLDAMDRANADVARLEALFDERNIRATDPRPVTPEDGADADAVVTAFNEYLTHADITEAYIASFTTTDTFNERAEGLEAEFGMTAARTRPLTARLAAWVASLGVDELATVSPAVAEHHGPLAKLADRAEHQMSEVEEGLYAELVATGSTAWGQLQGVVTSQLTATVALPDGPQDLPITAVRGLASHADAAVRRAAYDAEMEAWPKVAAACAAAMNGVKGEANVVNRRRGWASPLDASLFANSVSRPTFDAMQAAVVDSLPAFRGWLRAKARLHGHEGGLPWYDLFAPLPFAPAEVTWDDGLEIVRHAFGSYGGSLAGMVDRAVDGRWIDAGPRPGKQGGAFCMPFVDDRSLVFLNWSGSVDSAQTTAHELGHAYHNTQLAHRTPLQRALPMALAETASIFCETLVVEEGLQRLQGKDRLALLDVDLQGSAQVVVDIHSRFLFETEVFTRRQRRTLGVSELNDLMRQAQQDAYGDGIDQATAHPYMWVLKPHYYGAHFYNWPYTYGLLFGLGLFAQYRQDPDRFRAHYDDVLSRAGIDSAEALAAVFGFDVTDRAFWDASIDVIRSRMTAYDELAAAL
;
A
#
# COMPACT_ATOMS: atom_id res chain seq x y z
N MET A 1 9.65 1.84 31.30
CA MET A 1 10.56 0.71 31.58
C MET A 1 11.35 0.46 30.32
N THR A 2 12.64 0.64 30.37
CA THR A 2 13.56 0.48 29.25
C THR A 2 13.68 -1.00 28.92
N THR A 3 12.91 -1.50 27.95
CA THR A 3 13.29 -2.70 27.23
C THR A 3 14.57 -2.36 26.48
N THR A 4 15.61 -3.10 26.77
CA THR A 4 16.94 -2.90 26.21
C THR A 4 16.89 -2.99 24.69
N ASP A 5 17.12 -1.86 24.03
CA ASP A 5 17.19 -1.65 22.57
C ASP A 5 18.20 -2.58 21.87
N ASP A 6 19.09 -3.22 22.64
CA ASP A 6 20.12 -4.15 22.19
C ASP A 6 19.64 -5.61 21.99
N ALA A 7 18.38 -5.93 22.34
CA ALA A 7 17.86 -7.31 22.30
C ALA A 7 17.08 -7.64 21.02
N LEU A 8 16.57 -6.65 20.27
CA LEU A 8 15.79 -6.87 19.05
C LEU A 8 16.70 -6.99 17.82
N PRO A 9 16.36 -7.85 16.84
CA PRO A 9 17.20 -8.09 15.69
C PRO A 9 17.32 -6.85 14.79
N ARG A 10 18.46 -6.78 14.11
CA ARG A 10 18.72 -5.85 13.01
C ARG A 10 19.10 -6.65 11.78
N TRP A 11 18.66 -6.19 10.62
CA TRP A 11 19.07 -6.82 9.37
C TRP A 11 20.57 -6.62 9.09
N ASP A 12 21.13 -7.50 8.26
CA ASP A 12 22.52 -7.43 7.84
C ASP A 12 22.58 -7.43 6.32
N VAL A 13 23.14 -6.38 5.75
CA VAL A 13 23.30 -6.18 4.30
C VAL A 13 24.77 -6.15 3.88
N THR A 14 25.69 -6.44 4.83
CA THR A 14 27.15 -6.33 4.61
C THR A 14 27.70 -7.41 3.67
N ASP A 15 26.98 -8.49 3.47
CA ASP A 15 27.29 -9.55 2.53
C ASP A 15 27.08 -9.14 1.06
N VAL A 16 26.21 -8.14 0.80
CA VAL A 16 26.02 -7.57 -0.54
C VAL A 16 27.04 -6.46 -0.81
N HIS A 17 27.11 -5.48 0.08
CA HIS A 17 28.18 -4.48 0.10
C HIS A 17 28.61 -4.21 1.54
N GLU A 18 29.92 -4.23 1.80
CA GLU A 18 30.47 -4.03 3.14
C GLU A 18 30.16 -2.60 3.66
N SER A 19 30.14 -1.61 2.78
CA SER A 19 29.81 -0.20 3.07
C SER A 19 29.60 0.59 1.79
N PHE A 20 29.15 1.84 1.90
CA PHE A 20 29.11 2.79 0.78
C PHE A 20 30.49 3.16 0.20
N ASP A 21 31.59 2.86 0.89
CA ASP A 21 32.97 3.05 0.40
C ASP A 21 33.51 1.76 -0.25
N ALA A 22 32.82 0.64 -0.10
CA ALA A 22 33.24 -0.61 -0.69
C ALA A 22 33.27 -0.54 -2.21
N ARG A 23 34.31 -1.11 -2.82
CA ARG A 23 34.44 -1.12 -4.28
C ARG A 23 33.23 -1.74 -4.96
N THR A 24 32.63 -2.77 -4.36
CA THR A 24 31.42 -3.44 -4.87
C THR A 24 30.23 -2.52 -4.97
N PHE A 25 30.03 -1.60 -3.99
CA PHE A 25 28.95 -0.61 -4.03
C PHE A 25 29.21 0.49 -5.07
N LEU A 26 30.45 1.03 -5.11
CA LEU A 26 30.82 2.04 -6.10
C LEU A 26 30.67 1.50 -7.52
N ASP A 27 31.11 0.26 -7.76
CA ASP A 27 30.94 -0.41 -9.05
C ASP A 27 29.44 -0.64 -9.39
N ALA A 28 28.57 -0.87 -8.41
CA ALA A 28 27.13 -1.00 -8.62
C ALA A 28 26.49 0.34 -9.07
N MET A 29 26.86 1.46 -8.45
CA MET A 29 26.44 2.80 -8.85
C MET A 29 26.92 3.15 -10.28
N ASP A 30 28.19 2.92 -10.55
CA ASP A 30 28.78 3.13 -11.89
C ASP A 30 28.09 2.26 -12.95
N ARG A 31 27.78 1.01 -12.60
CA ARG A 31 27.08 0.07 -13.48
C ARG A 31 25.67 0.53 -13.78
N ALA A 32 24.90 0.99 -12.80
CA ALA A 32 23.55 1.51 -13.02
C ALA A 32 23.55 2.67 -14.04
N ASN A 33 24.50 3.61 -13.91
CA ASN A 33 24.69 4.69 -14.86
C ASN A 33 25.06 4.21 -16.26
N ALA A 34 25.97 3.23 -16.36
CA ALA A 34 26.42 2.65 -17.64
C ALA A 34 25.29 1.86 -18.33
N ASP A 35 24.49 1.11 -17.56
CA ASP A 35 23.36 0.34 -18.09
C ASP A 35 22.26 1.25 -18.64
N VAL A 36 21.94 2.35 -17.97
CA VAL A 36 21.00 3.37 -18.50
C VAL A 36 21.55 4.00 -19.77
N ALA A 37 22.82 4.39 -19.81
CA ALA A 37 23.43 4.94 -21.03
C ALA A 37 23.43 3.93 -22.19
N ARG A 38 23.64 2.64 -21.90
CA ARG A 38 23.55 1.55 -22.89
C ARG A 38 22.12 1.38 -23.40
N LEU A 39 21.12 1.47 -22.51
CA LEU A 39 19.70 1.43 -22.89
C LEU A 39 19.35 2.61 -23.81
N GLU A 40 19.75 3.84 -23.46
CA GLU A 40 19.54 5.03 -24.29
C GLU A 40 20.12 4.83 -25.71
N ALA A 41 21.37 4.38 -25.79
CA ALA A 41 22.05 4.10 -27.07
C ALA A 41 21.31 3.00 -27.86
N LEU A 42 20.93 1.90 -27.22
CA LEU A 42 20.19 0.81 -27.84
C LEU A 42 18.87 1.27 -28.45
N PHE A 43 18.11 2.08 -27.70
CA PHE A 43 16.84 2.64 -28.16
C PHE A 43 17.01 3.58 -29.37
N ASP A 44 18.08 4.35 -29.40
CA ASP A 44 18.38 5.25 -30.52
C ASP A 44 18.89 4.49 -31.75
N GLU A 45 19.82 3.56 -31.59
CA GLU A 45 20.36 2.73 -32.66
C GLU A 45 19.31 1.87 -33.36
N ARG A 46 18.39 1.30 -32.57
CA ARG A 46 17.29 0.44 -33.04
C ARG A 46 16.02 1.21 -33.39
N ASN A 47 16.03 2.54 -33.24
CA ASN A 47 14.89 3.41 -33.48
C ASN A 47 13.61 2.96 -32.73
N ILE A 48 13.77 2.52 -31.46
CA ILE A 48 12.64 2.09 -30.61
C ILE A 48 11.76 3.29 -30.25
N ARG A 49 10.69 3.48 -30.99
CA ARG A 49 9.68 4.54 -30.84
C ARG A 49 8.43 4.19 -31.63
N ALA A 50 7.33 4.91 -31.42
CA ALA A 50 6.11 4.75 -32.21
C ALA A 50 6.41 4.74 -33.72
N THR A 51 5.80 3.82 -34.43
CA THR A 51 5.90 3.70 -35.90
C THR A 51 4.49 3.71 -36.51
N ASP A 52 4.42 3.95 -37.82
CA ASP A 52 3.17 3.69 -38.53
C ASP A 52 2.84 2.19 -38.48
N PRO A 53 1.55 1.81 -38.33
CA PRO A 53 1.15 0.40 -38.32
C PRO A 53 1.65 -0.34 -39.56
N ARG A 54 2.35 -1.43 -39.33
CA ARG A 54 2.92 -2.29 -40.36
C ARG A 54 3.06 -3.73 -39.86
N PRO A 55 3.16 -4.73 -40.76
CA PRO A 55 3.50 -6.08 -40.35
C PRO A 55 4.84 -6.14 -39.62
N VAL A 56 4.93 -6.97 -38.60
CA VAL A 56 6.19 -7.24 -37.87
C VAL A 56 7.16 -8.03 -38.73
N THR A 57 8.45 -7.78 -38.52
CA THR A 57 9.55 -8.45 -39.22
C THR A 57 10.43 -9.25 -38.24
N PRO A 58 11.25 -10.20 -38.69
CA PRO A 58 12.24 -10.85 -37.84
C PRO A 58 13.25 -9.88 -37.19
N GLU A 59 13.49 -8.71 -37.79
CA GLU A 59 14.33 -7.65 -37.23
C GLU A 59 13.69 -7.01 -36.04
N ASP A 60 12.37 -6.71 -36.09
CA ASP A 60 11.59 -6.22 -34.96
C ASP A 60 11.63 -7.22 -33.79
N GLY A 61 11.60 -8.53 -34.09
CA GLY A 61 11.77 -9.57 -33.07
C GLY A 61 13.13 -9.52 -32.38
N ALA A 62 14.20 -9.39 -33.16
CA ALA A 62 15.56 -9.27 -32.64
C ALA A 62 15.78 -7.97 -31.84
N ASP A 63 15.15 -6.89 -32.27
CA ASP A 63 15.16 -5.61 -31.55
C ASP A 63 14.41 -5.70 -30.22
N ALA A 64 13.24 -6.35 -30.21
CA ALA A 64 12.46 -6.59 -29.01
C ALA A 64 13.22 -7.47 -28.01
N ASP A 65 13.83 -8.57 -28.47
CA ASP A 65 14.64 -9.45 -27.62
C ASP A 65 15.80 -8.66 -26.96
N ALA A 66 16.50 -7.82 -27.73
CA ALA A 66 17.61 -7.02 -27.22
C ALA A 66 17.15 -6.00 -26.16
N VAL A 67 16.04 -5.31 -26.41
CA VAL A 67 15.52 -4.28 -25.52
C VAL A 67 14.98 -4.88 -24.22
N VAL A 68 14.16 -5.93 -24.28
CA VAL A 68 13.57 -6.59 -23.11
C VAL A 68 14.68 -7.20 -22.24
N THR A 69 15.68 -7.83 -22.87
CA THR A 69 16.84 -8.38 -22.14
C THR A 69 17.62 -7.26 -21.43
N ALA A 70 17.96 -6.18 -22.13
CA ALA A 70 18.72 -5.08 -21.54
C ALA A 70 17.97 -4.36 -20.41
N PHE A 71 16.62 -4.21 -20.52
CA PHE A 71 15.81 -3.69 -19.44
C PHE A 71 15.84 -4.58 -18.20
N ASN A 72 15.66 -5.89 -18.37
CA ASN A 72 15.71 -6.83 -17.24
C ASN A 72 17.10 -6.87 -16.59
N GLU A 73 18.18 -6.80 -17.37
CA GLU A 73 19.55 -6.70 -16.85
C GLU A 73 19.74 -5.45 -15.99
N TYR A 74 19.33 -4.28 -16.51
CA TYR A 74 19.38 -3.03 -15.75
C TYR A 74 18.59 -3.12 -14.45
N LEU A 75 17.31 -3.51 -14.51
CA LEU A 75 16.43 -3.59 -13.34
C LEU A 75 16.95 -4.56 -12.27
N THR A 76 17.53 -5.70 -12.68
CA THR A 76 18.12 -6.66 -11.74
C THR A 76 19.19 -6.02 -10.85
N HIS A 77 20.02 -5.15 -11.41
CA HIS A 77 21.09 -4.48 -10.65
C HIS A 77 20.59 -3.22 -9.94
N ALA A 78 19.69 -2.49 -10.58
CA ALA A 78 19.11 -1.27 -10.04
C ALA A 78 18.31 -1.55 -8.77
N ASP A 79 17.45 -2.57 -8.78
CA ASP A 79 16.61 -2.94 -7.64
C ASP A 79 17.45 -3.29 -6.39
N ILE A 80 18.55 -4.05 -6.57
CA ILE A 80 19.46 -4.39 -5.46
C ILE A 80 20.15 -3.15 -4.91
N THR A 81 20.63 -2.26 -5.79
CA THR A 81 21.33 -1.04 -5.40
C THR A 81 20.39 -0.08 -4.66
N GLU A 82 19.17 0.09 -5.17
CA GLU A 82 18.13 0.91 -4.54
C GLU A 82 17.76 0.36 -3.16
N ALA A 83 17.48 -0.94 -3.05
CA ALA A 83 17.14 -1.58 -1.78
C ALA A 83 18.30 -1.52 -0.76
N TYR A 84 19.56 -1.64 -1.22
CA TYR A 84 20.71 -1.46 -0.36
C TYR A 84 20.76 -0.03 0.21
N ILE A 85 20.59 1.02 -0.61
CA ILE A 85 20.58 2.41 -0.15
C ILE A 85 19.38 2.64 0.79
N ALA A 86 18.18 2.18 0.41
CA ALA A 86 16.96 2.30 1.19
C ALA A 86 17.07 1.65 2.58
N SER A 87 17.87 0.58 2.71
CA SER A 87 18.12 -0.08 4.00
C SER A 87 18.77 0.85 5.03
N PHE A 88 19.50 1.87 4.59
CA PHE A 88 20.13 2.88 5.46
C PHE A 88 19.24 4.11 5.64
N THR A 89 18.61 4.64 4.59
CA THR A 89 17.76 5.84 4.70
C THR A 89 16.51 5.59 5.56
N THR A 90 15.97 4.38 5.56
CA THR A 90 14.80 4.00 6.37
C THR A 90 15.14 3.72 7.82
N THR A 91 16.32 3.18 8.09
CA THR A 91 16.76 2.82 9.46
C THR A 91 17.46 3.96 10.19
N ASP A 92 17.93 4.99 9.49
CA ASP A 92 18.58 6.17 10.04
C ASP A 92 18.38 7.39 9.12
N THR A 93 17.32 8.16 9.38
CA THR A 93 17.01 9.42 8.65
C THR A 93 17.99 10.55 8.95
N PHE A 94 18.97 10.37 9.84
CA PHE A 94 20.05 11.33 10.04
C PHE A 94 21.28 11.02 9.17
N ASN A 95 21.24 9.96 8.39
CA ASN A 95 22.33 9.57 7.50
C ASN A 95 22.31 10.38 6.20
N GLU A 96 22.82 11.62 6.26
CA GLU A 96 22.90 12.55 5.12
C GLU A 96 23.61 11.94 3.89
N ARG A 97 24.55 11.00 4.10
CA ARG A 97 25.23 10.33 3.00
C ARG A 97 24.30 9.38 2.27
N ALA A 98 23.52 8.58 2.99
CA ALA A 98 22.54 7.68 2.39
C ALA A 98 21.46 8.46 1.62
N GLU A 99 20.96 9.58 2.17
CA GLU A 99 20.02 10.48 1.48
C GLU A 99 20.63 11.06 0.19
N GLY A 100 21.90 11.47 0.23
CA GLY A 100 22.60 11.96 -0.96
C GLY A 100 22.72 10.89 -2.04
N LEU A 101 23.05 9.66 -1.68
CA LEU A 101 23.15 8.52 -2.61
C LEU A 101 21.78 8.10 -3.17
N GLU A 102 20.73 8.15 -2.36
CA GLU A 102 19.35 7.91 -2.82
C GLU A 102 18.92 8.93 -3.88
N ALA A 103 19.22 10.21 -3.64
CA ALA A 103 18.93 11.27 -4.61
C ALA A 103 19.74 11.11 -5.91
N GLU A 104 21.02 10.76 -5.82
CA GLU A 104 21.90 10.50 -6.97
C GLU A 104 21.40 9.30 -7.79
N PHE A 105 21.09 8.19 -7.13
CA PHE A 105 20.54 7.00 -7.78
C PHE A 105 19.18 7.29 -8.43
N GLY A 106 18.32 8.03 -7.75
CA GLY A 106 17.00 8.47 -8.25
C GLY A 106 17.09 9.29 -9.55
N MET A 107 18.13 10.14 -9.69
CA MET A 107 18.39 10.85 -10.95
C MET A 107 18.77 9.88 -12.10
N THR A 108 19.56 8.87 -11.81
CA THR A 108 19.92 7.83 -12.79
C THR A 108 18.70 7.02 -13.21
N ALA A 109 17.90 6.56 -12.24
CA ALA A 109 16.69 5.78 -12.51
C ALA A 109 15.63 6.60 -13.29
N ALA A 110 15.52 7.90 -13.05
CA ALA A 110 14.57 8.76 -13.77
C ALA A 110 14.81 8.80 -15.30
N ARG A 111 16.03 8.55 -15.77
CA ARG A 111 16.36 8.51 -17.19
C ARG A 111 15.68 7.36 -17.94
N THR A 112 15.25 6.30 -17.26
CA THR A 112 14.54 5.17 -17.87
C THR A 112 13.08 5.46 -18.20
N ARG A 113 12.46 6.49 -17.57
CA ARG A 113 11.05 6.83 -17.80
C ARG A 113 10.72 7.16 -19.26
N PRO A 114 11.50 8.00 -19.97
CA PRO A 114 11.27 8.22 -21.40
C PRO A 114 11.45 6.96 -22.22
N LEU A 115 12.37 6.06 -21.85
CA LEU A 115 12.60 4.80 -22.56
C LEU A 115 11.40 3.86 -22.38
N THR A 116 10.85 3.76 -21.20
CA THR A 116 9.61 2.99 -20.95
C THR A 116 8.44 3.53 -21.78
N ALA A 117 8.29 4.84 -21.92
CA ALA A 117 7.26 5.44 -22.76
C ALA A 117 7.49 5.14 -24.25
N ARG A 118 8.73 5.20 -24.73
CA ARG A 118 9.12 4.82 -26.11
C ARG A 118 8.81 3.36 -26.38
N LEU A 119 9.17 2.46 -25.45
CA LEU A 119 8.90 1.03 -25.57
C LEU A 119 7.39 0.77 -25.64
N ALA A 120 6.62 1.37 -24.75
CA ALA A 120 5.15 1.27 -24.74
C ALA A 120 4.55 1.65 -26.10
N ALA A 121 4.93 2.81 -26.63
CA ALA A 121 4.43 3.31 -27.91
C ALA A 121 4.90 2.45 -29.11
N TRP A 122 6.13 1.92 -29.07
CA TRP A 122 6.67 1.04 -30.12
C TRP A 122 5.95 -0.31 -30.13
N VAL A 123 5.80 -0.95 -28.97
CA VAL A 123 5.08 -2.23 -28.83
C VAL A 123 3.60 -2.08 -29.22
N ALA A 124 2.94 -0.99 -28.82
CA ALA A 124 1.56 -0.71 -29.19
C ALA A 124 1.40 -0.53 -30.71
N SER A 125 2.37 0.11 -31.38
CA SER A 125 2.30 0.36 -32.84
C SER A 125 2.51 -0.90 -33.68
N LEU A 126 3.20 -1.91 -33.15
CA LEU A 126 3.46 -3.19 -33.84
C LEU A 126 2.50 -4.32 -33.44
N GLY A 127 1.88 -4.21 -32.27
CA GLY A 127 1.05 -5.25 -31.65
C GLY A 127 1.87 -6.26 -30.86
N VAL A 128 1.43 -6.52 -29.61
CA VAL A 128 2.14 -7.46 -28.71
C VAL A 128 2.03 -8.90 -29.22
N ASP A 129 0.82 -9.28 -29.67
CA ASP A 129 0.58 -10.63 -30.20
C ASP A 129 1.42 -10.91 -31.45
N GLU A 130 1.51 -9.96 -32.35
CA GLU A 130 2.32 -10.04 -33.55
C GLU A 130 3.81 -10.13 -33.22
N LEU A 131 4.31 -9.27 -32.31
CA LEU A 131 5.71 -9.32 -31.87
C LEU A 131 6.05 -10.64 -31.16
N ALA A 132 5.14 -11.19 -30.37
CA ALA A 132 5.34 -12.49 -29.71
C ALA A 132 5.53 -13.65 -30.70
N THR A 133 5.07 -13.53 -31.94
CA THR A 133 5.30 -14.55 -32.97
C THR A 133 6.76 -14.58 -33.49
N VAL A 134 7.51 -13.48 -33.32
CA VAL A 134 8.88 -13.32 -33.84
C VAL A 134 9.92 -13.04 -32.75
N SER A 135 9.49 -12.80 -31.50
CA SER A 135 10.35 -12.51 -30.35
C SER A 135 10.03 -13.45 -29.18
N PRO A 136 10.92 -14.37 -28.80
CA PRO A 136 10.78 -15.19 -27.60
C PRO A 136 10.69 -14.34 -26.32
N ALA A 137 11.45 -13.24 -26.21
CA ALA A 137 11.39 -12.37 -25.05
C ALA A 137 10.02 -11.69 -24.90
N VAL A 138 9.39 -11.25 -26.00
CA VAL A 138 8.02 -10.71 -25.96
C VAL A 138 7.01 -11.79 -25.59
N ALA A 139 7.14 -13.00 -26.11
CA ALA A 139 6.26 -14.12 -25.75
C ALA A 139 6.33 -14.45 -24.25
N GLU A 140 7.55 -14.43 -23.68
CA GLU A 140 7.76 -14.64 -22.24
C GLU A 140 7.21 -13.49 -21.38
N HIS A 141 7.29 -12.25 -21.88
CA HIS A 141 6.86 -11.04 -21.17
C HIS A 141 5.52 -10.48 -21.68
N HIS A 142 4.69 -11.33 -22.30
CA HIS A 142 3.45 -10.91 -22.95
C HIS A 142 2.56 -10.05 -22.05
N GLY A 143 2.27 -10.50 -20.83
CA GLY A 143 1.41 -9.78 -19.88
C GLY A 143 1.91 -8.36 -19.55
N PRO A 144 3.13 -8.18 -19.04
CA PRO A 144 3.71 -6.86 -18.79
C PRO A 144 3.77 -5.96 -20.02
N LEU A 145 4.11 -6.50 -21.20
CA LEU A 145 4.20 -5.72 -22.45
C LEU A 145 2.83 -5.36 -23.01
N ALA A 146 1.82 -6.24 -22.88
CA ALA A 146 0.44 -5.93 -23.23
C ALA A 146 -0.09 -4.77 -22.39
N LYS A 147 0.17 -4.80 -21.07
CA LYS A 147 -0.20 -3.70 -20.17
C LYS A 147 0.52 -2.38 -20.53
N LEU A 148 1.78 -2.45 -20.97
CA LEU A 148 2.48 -1.27 -21.49
C LEU A 148 1.87 -0.76 -22.81
N ALA A 149 1.50 -1.65 -23.72
CA ALA A 149 0.87 -1.30 -24.99
C ALA A 149 -0.50 -0.66 -24.75
N ASP A 150 -1.35 -1.24 -23.90
CA ASP A 150 -2.65 -0.68 -23.51
C ASP A 150 -2.48 0.72 -22.88
N ARG A 151 -1.43 0.91 -22.07
CA ARG A 151 -1.12 2.23 -21.50
C ARG A 151 -0.78 3.26 -22.59
N ALA A 152 -0.15 2.84 -23.68
CA ALA A 152 0.18 3.74 -24.79
C ALA A 152 -1.07 4.29 -25.52
N GLU A 153 -2.18 3.55 -25.52
CA GLU A 153 -3.46 4.05 -26.04
C GLU A 153 -3.99 5.25 -25.24
N HIS A 154 -3.54 5.38 -24.01
CA HIS A 154 -3.88 6.45 -23.08
C HIS A 154 -2.74 7.45 -22.89
N GLN A 155 -2.02 7.76 -23.96
CA GLN A 155 -1.00 8.82 -23.98
C GLN A 155 -1.49 10.01 -24.81
N MET A 156 -1.07 11.19 -24.40
CA MET A 156 -1.15 12.37 -25.26
C MET A 156 -0.07 12.27 -26.35
N SER A 157 -0.02 13.23 -27.28
CA SER A 157 1.10 13.29 -28.22
C SER A 157 2.44 13.44 -27.49
N GLU A 158 3.53 13.00 -28.11
CA GLU A 158 4.89 13.09 -27.55
C GLU A 158 5.25 14.53 -27.09
N VAL A 159 4.83 15.54 -27.88
CA VAL A 159 5.03 16.95 -27.53
C VAL A 159 4.23 17.35 -26.29
N GLU A 160 2.98 16.88 -26.17
CA GLU A 160 2.13 17.18 -25.01
C GLU A 160 2.61 16.46 -23.76
N GLU A 161 3.02 15.17 -23.85
CA GLU A 161 3.59 14.44 -22.71
C GLU A 161 4.93 15.05 -22.26
N GLY A 162 5.78 15.47 -23.21
CA GLY A 162 7.02 16.18 -22.91
C GLY A 162 6.77 17.50 -22.18
N LEU A 163 5.86 18.32 -22.69
CA LEU A 163 5.47 19.57 -22.01
C LEU A 163 4.87 19.31 -20.63
N TYR A 164 4.03 18.29 -20.50
CA TYR A 164 3.43 17.94 -19.22
C TYR A 164 4.48 17.46 -18.21
N ALA A 165 5.46 16.67 -18.64
CA ALA A 165 6.56 16.22 -17.79
C ALA A 165 7.37 17.38 -17.20
N GLU A 166 7.56 18.48 -17.95
CA GLU A 166 8.20 19.69 -17.44
C GLU A 166 7.29 20.49 -16.48
N LEU A 167 5.98 20.59 -16.81
CA LEU A 167 5.03 21.39 -16.03
C LEU A 167 4.59 20.73 -14.72
N VAL A 168 4.51 19.40 -14.67
CA VAL A 168 4.03 18.66 -13.48
C VAL A 168 4.86 18.96 -12.23
N ALA A 169 6.16 19.21 -12.40
CA ALA A 169 7.05 19.57 -11.29
C ALA A 169 6.62 20.89 -10.59
N THR A 170 6.12 21.86 -11.36
CA THR A 170 5.60 23.15 -10.87
C THR A 170 4.07 23.15 -10.70
N GLY A 171 3.40 22.09 -11.14
CA GLY A 171 1.98 21.84 -11.02
C GLY A 171 1.64 20.97 -9.80
N SER A 172 1.07 19.79 -10.01
CA SER A 172 0.58 18.90 -8.93
C SER A 172 1.67 18.51 -7.94
N THR A 173 2.92 18.30 -8.39
CA THR A 173 4.04 17.98 -7.50
C THR A 173 4.30 19.12 -6.52
N ALA A 174 4.39 20.38 -6.99
CA ALA A 174 4.61 21.52 -6.12
C ALA A 174 3.44 21.76 -5.15
N TRP A 175 2.20 21.52 -5.59
CA TRP A 175 1.02 21.59 -4.73
C TRP A 175 1.01 20.49 -3.64
N GLY A 176 1.42 19.27 -3.98
CA GLY A 176 1.60 18.19 -3.01
C GLY A 176 2.69 18.51 -1.99
N GLN A 177 3.84 19.03 -2.44
CA GLN A 177 4.91 19.49 -1.55
C GLN A 177 4.45 20.63 -0.63
N LEU A 178 3.67 21.59 -1.13
CA LEU A 178 3.12 22.66 -0.30
C LEU A 178 2.26 22.09 0.83
N GLN A 179 1.35 21.14 0.53
CA GLN A 179 0.54 20.48 1.56
C GLN A 179 1.44 19.81 2.60
N GLY A 180 2.44 19.04 2.18
CA GLY A 180 3.40 18.39 3.08
C GLY A 180 4.11 19.40 3.99
N VAL A 181 4.63 20.49 3.44
CA VAL A 181 5.35 21.54 4.20
C VAL A 181 4.44 22.21 5.22
N VAL A 182 3.25 22.70 4.81
CA VAL A 182 2.38 23.44 5.74
C VAL A 182 1.78 22.56 6.83
N THR A 183 1.55 21.27 6.55
CA THR A 183 1.06 20.34 7.56
C THR A 183 2.15 19.85 8.51
N SER A 184 3.37 19.60 8.02
CA SER A 184 4.49 19.17 8.88
C SER A 184 4.96 20.26 9.85
N GLN A 185 4.77 21.53 9.50
CA GLN A 185 5.11 22.67 10.37
C GLN A 185 3.99 23.02 11.36
N LEU A 186 2.83 22.39 11.24
CA LEU A 186 1.68 22.68 12.09
C LEU A 186 1.91 22.13 13.50
N THR A 187 1.71 23.00 14.50
CA THR A 187 1.72 22.64 15.92
C THR A 187 0.35 22.93 16.56
N ALA A 188 0.04 22.20 17.60
CA ALA A 188 -1.15 22.40 18.42
C ALA A 188 -0.81 22.31 19.90
N THR A 189 -1.48 23.12 20.71
CA THR A 189 -1.35 23.09 22.17
C THR A 189 -2.35 22.09 22.72
N VAL A 190 -1.87 20.99 23.28
CA VAL A 190 -2.71 19.94 23.90
C VAL A 190 -2.76 20.14 25.40
N ALA A 191 -3.95 20.16 25.96
CA ALA A 191 -4.18 20.23 27.42
C ALA A 191 -3.96 18.85 28.06
N LEU A 192 -2.69 18.53 28.38
CA LEU A 192 -2.31 17.28 29.02
C LEU A 192 -2.45 17.35 30.55
N PRO A 193 -2.54 16.22 31.26
CA PRO A 193 -2.66 16.18 32.73
C PRO A 193 -1.54 16.95 33.47
N ASP A 194 -0.32 16.91 32.93
CA ASP A 194 0.87 17.59 33.47
C ASP A 194 0.96 19.07 33.05
N GLY A 195 -0.04 19.59 32.35
CA GLY A 195 -0.11 20.95 31.84
C GLY A 195 -0.13 21.03 30.31
N PRO A 196 -0.49 22.19 29.73
CA PRO A 196 -0.52 22.37 28.28
C PRO A 196 0.85 22.17 27.64
N GLN A 197 0.91 21.46 26.52
CA GLN A 197 2.13 21.23 25.74
C GLN A 197 1.90 21.57 24.27
N ASP A 198 2.86 22.29 23.67
CA ASP A 198 2.88 22.53 22.24
C ASP A 198 3.56 21.34 21.53
N LEU A 199 2.80 20.62 20.73
CA LEU A 199 3.25 19.42 20.04
C LEU A 199 3.12 19.57 18.51
N PRO A 200 4.03 18.96 17.74
CA PRO A 200 3.81 18.78 16.30
C PRO A 200 2.51 18.03 16.05
N ILE A 201 1.80 18.35 14.99
CA ILE A 201 0.49 17.76 14.69
C ILE A 201 0.55 16.22 14.58
N THR A 202 1.66 15.66 14.11
CA THR A 202 1.88 14.21 14.06
C THR A 202 1.91 13.57 15.44
N ALA A 203 2.54 14.23 16.42
CA ALA A 203 2.56 13.77 17.81
C ALA A 203 1.17 13.89 18.45
N VAL A 204 0.44 15.00 18.18
CA VAL A 204 -0.95 15.17 18.64
C VAL A 204 -1.83 14.02 18.14
N ARG A 205 -1.70 13.63 16.88
CA ARG A 205 -2.43 12.51 16.29
C ARG A 205 -2.05 11.16 16.89
N GLY A 206 -0.79 10.97 17.26
CA GLY A 206 -0.36 9.76 17.98
C GLY A 206 -1.10 9.56 19.32
N LEU A 207 -1.59 10.66 19.94
CA LEU A 207 -2.36 10.58 21.16
C LEU A 207 -3.77 9.98 20.98
N ALA A 208 -4.26 9.77 19.75
CA ALA A 208 -5.53 9.10 19.49
C ALA A 208 -5.57 7.63 19.98
N SER A 209 -4.43 7.00 20.18
CA SER A 209 -4.29 5.66 20.78
C SER A 209 -3.92 5.67 22.27
N HIS A 210 -3.90 6.84 22.91
CA HIS A 210 -3.56 6.95 24.34
C HIS A 210 -4.61 6.24 25.22
N ALA A 211 -4.15 5.56 26.29
CA ALA A 211 -5.05 4.83 27.19
C ALA A 211 -6.09 5.74 27.89
N ASP A 212 -5.69 6.96 28.26
CA ASP A 212 -6.57 7.94 28.91
C ASP A 212 -7.46 8.64 27.89
N ALA A 213 -8.79 8.48 28.06
CA ALA A 213 -9.80 9.10 27.20
C ALA A 213 -9.77 10.65 27.25
N ALA A 214 -9.37 11.24 28.38
CA ALA A 214 -9.25 12.69 28.49
C ALA A 214 -8.11 13.23 27.59
N VAL A 215 -7.02 12.49 27.49
CA VAL A 215 -5.89 12.82 26.60
C VAL A 215 -6.29 12.71 25.14
N ARG A 216 -6.98 11.62 24.74
CA ARG A 216 -7.49 11.45 23.37
C ARG A 216 -8.43 12.58 22.97
N ARG A 217 -9.34 12.95 23.88
CA ARG A 217 -10.27 14.08 23.68
C ARG A 217 -9.54 15.40 23.55
N ALA A 218 -8.59 15.71 24.44
CA ALA A 218 -7.80 16.94 24.40
C ALA A 218 -6.97 17.04 23.10
N ALA A 219 -6.42 15.94 22.63
CA ALA A 219 -5.71 15.88 21.35
C ALA A 219 -6.63 16.20 20.17
N TYR A 220 -7.82 15.61 20.11
CA TYR A 220 -8.82 15.91 19.09
C TYR A 220 -9.26 17.38 19.11
N ASP A 221 -9.55 17.94 20.28
CA ASP A 221 -9.94 19.35 20.40
C ASP A 221 -8.82 20.28 19.89
N ALA A 222 -7.55 19.96 20.22
CA ALA A 222 -6.38 20.69 19.73
C ALA A 222 -6.21 20.56 18.20
N GLU A 223 -6.48 19.39 17.60
CA GLU A 223 -6.52 19.21 16.15
C GLU A 223 -7.58 20.12 15.50
N MET A 224 -8.79 20.16 16.04
CA MET A 224 -9.88 20.98 15.50
C MET A 224 -9.55 22.48 15.51
N GLU A 225 -8.72 22.95 16.42
CA GLU A 225 -8.22 24.32 16.47
C GLU A 225 -7.03 24.58 15.54
N ALA A 226 -6.23 23.54 15.26
CA ALA A 226 -5.01 23.68 14.46
C ALA A 226 -5.28 23.66 12.95
N TRP A 227 -6.06 22.69 12.45
CA TRP A 227 -6.27 22.51 11.01
C TRP A 227 -6.79 23.72 10.25
N PRO A 228 -7.68 24.58 10.80
CA PRO A 228 -8.12 25.81 10.14
C PRO A 228 -6.98 26.74 9.70
N LYS A 229 -5.82 26.71 10.39
CA LYS A 229 -4.68 27.57 10.11
C LYS A 229 -4.05 27.29 8.74
N VAL A 230 -4.13 26.05 8.25
CA VAL A 230 -3.52 25.60 6.99
C VAL A 230 -4.56 25.20 5.93
N ALA A 231 -5.83 25.09 6.30
CA ALA A 231 -6.90 24.58 5.44
C ALA A 231 -7.04 25.37 4.11
N ALA A 232 -6.84 26.68 4.11
CA ALA A 232 -6.93 27.48 2.89
C ALA A 232 -5.83 27.13 1.87
N ALA A 233 -4.58 26.94 2.34
CA ALA A 233 -3.47 26.53 1.48
C ALA A 233 -3.70 25.09 0.95
N CYS A 234 -4.15 24.19 1.80
CA CYS A 234 -4.48 22.81 1.40
C CYS A 234 -5.67 22.76 0.42
N ALA A 235 -6.69 23.61 0.58
CA ALA A 235 -7.79 23.72 -0.38
C ALA A 235 -7.31 24.19 -1.76
N ALA A 236 -6.39 25.17 -1.80
CA ALA A 236 -5.77 25.59 -3.06
C ALA A 236 -4.98 24.44 -3.70
N ALA A 237 -4.19 23.72 -2.92
CA ALA A 237 -3.43 22.55 -3.38
C ALA A 237 -4.36 21.44 -3.91
N MET A 238 -5.43 21.09 -3.18
CA MET A 238 -6.44 20.11 -3.62
C MET A 238 -7.05 20.51 -4.97
N ASN A 239 -7.45 21.77 -5.09
CA ASN A 239 -8.01 22.29 -6.35
C ASN A 239 -7.00 22.25 -7.50
N GLY A 240 -5.73 22.54 -7.23
CA GLY A 240 -4.65 22.45 -8.21
C GLY A 240 -4.47 21.01 -8.71
N VAL A 241 -4.20 20.10 -7.79
CA VAL A 241 -3.94 18.68 -8.09
C VAL A 241 -5.13 18.02 -8.82
N LYS A 242 -6.35 18.12 -8.25
CA LYS A 242 -7.53 17.47 -8.86
C LYS A 242 -7.97 18.14 -10.16
N GLY A 243 -7.71 19.46 -10.30
CA GLY A 243 -7.97 20.19 -11.54
C GLY A 243 -7.03 19.75 -12.67
N GLU A 244 -5.75 19.64 -12.40
CA GLU A 244 -4.74 19.13 -13.33
C GLU A 244 -5.09 17.70 -13.76
N ALA A 245 -5.36 16.81 -12.79
CA ALA A 245 -5.73 15.43 -13.07
C ALA A 245 -6.97 15.31 -13.98
N ASN A 246 -8.01 16.11 -13.78
CA ASN A 246 -9.19 16.14 -14.64
C ASN A 246 -8.84 16.52 -16.10
N VAL A 247 -7.90 17.47 -16.28
CA VAL A 247 -7.46 17.88 -17.62
C VAL A 247 -6.63 16.78 -18.28
N VAL A 248 -5.64 16.25 -17.57
CA VAL A 248 -4.69 15.26 -18.09
C VAL A 248 -5.41 13.96 -18.43
N ASN A 249 -6.24 13.43 -17.53
CA ASN A 249 -6.98 12.19 -17.79
C ASN A 249 -7.91 12.32 -19.00
N ARG A 250 -8.61 13.46 -19.13
CA ARG A 250 -9.44 13.70 -20.32
C ARG A 250 -8.63 13.74 -21.62
N ARG A 251 -7.45 14.38 -21.60
CA ARG A 251 -6.57 14.43 -22.78
C ARG A 251 -5.97 13.06 -23.12
N ARG A 252 -5.73 12.25 -22.11
CA ARG A 252 -5.28 10.85 -22.26
C ARG A 252 -6.41 9.89 -22.61
N GLY A 253 -7.64 10.37 -22.82
CA GLY A 253 -8.76 9.55 -23.24
C GLY A 253 -9.39 8.68 -22.14
N TRP A 254 -9.03 8.89 -20.87
CA TRP A 254 -9.67 8.20 -19.77
C TRP A 254 -11.11 8.70 -19.57
N ALA A 255 -12.06 7.79 -19.36
CA ALA A 255 -13.45 8.13 -19.05
C ALA A 255 -13.56 8.89 -17.72
N SER A 256 -12.72 8.51 -16.73
CA SER A 256 -12.60 9.21 -15.46
C SER A 256 -11.22 8.97 -14.82
N PRO A 257 -10.80 9.78 -13.83
CA PRO A 257 -9.60 9.48 -13.05
C PRO A 257 -9.66 8.12 -12.30
N LEU A 258 -10.86 7.62 -11.98
CA LEU A 258 -11.03 6.30 -11.41
C LEU A 258 -10.67 5.20 -12.42
N ASP A 259 -11.08 5.31 -13.68
CA ASP A 259 -10.75 4.31 -14.71
C ASP A 259 -9.24 4.22 -14.93
N ALA A 260 -8.53 5.35 -14.89
CA ALA A 260 -7.06 5.36 -14.90
C ALA A 260 -6.45 4.64 -13.69
N SER A 261 -7.04 4.79 -12.49
CA SER A 261 -6.60 4.10 -11.28
C SER A 261 -6.91 2.59 -11.35
N LEU A 262 -8.06 2.20 -11.87
CA LEU A 262 -8.43 0.79 -12.07
C LEU A 262 -7.45 0.10 -13.03
N PHE A 263 -7.17 0.74 -14.16
CA PHE A 263 -6.19 0.24 -15.11
C PHE A 263 -4.81 0.06 -14.49
N ALA A 264 -4.33 1.06 -13.76
CA ALA A 264 -3.03 1.00 -13.08
C ALA A 264 -2.92 -0.19 -12.11
N ASN A 265 -4.05 -0.60 -11.54
CA ASN A 265 -4.15 -1.71 -10.59
C ASN A 265 -4.54 -3.05 -11.23
N SER A 266 -4.70 -3.12 -12.55
CA SER A 266 -5.11 -4.34 -13.28
C SER A 266 -6.43 -4.95 -12.76
N VAL A 267 -7.38 -4.08 -12.40
CA VAL A 267 -8.72 -4.43 -11.90
C VAL A 267 -9.77 -3.87 -12.86
N SER A 268 -10.69 -4.70 -13.30
CA SER A 268 -11.75 -4.28 -14.17
C SER A 268 -12.83 -3.46 -13.43
N ARG A 269 -13.58 -2.64 -14.17
CA ARG A 269 -14.70 -1.88 -13.59
C ARG A 269 -15.77 -2.79 -12.97
N PRO A 270 -16.20 -3.90 -13.62
CA PRO A 270 -17.15 -4.83 -13.01
C PRO A 270 -16.64 -5.43 -11.68
N THR A 271 -15.38 -5.81 -11.62
CA THR A 271 -14.74 -6.31 -10.38
C THR A 271 -14.79 -5.28 -9.26
N PHE A 272 -14.40 -4.04 -9.57
CA PHE A 272 -14.44 -2.93 -8.61
C PHE A 272 -15.87 -2.64 -8.13
N ASP A 273 -16.85 -2.59 -9.05
CA ASP A 273 -18.24 -2.30 -8.70
C ASP A 273 -18.85 -3.43 -7.84
N ALA A 274 -18.53 -4.70 -8.11
CA ALA A 274 -18.94 -5.84 -7.29
C ALA A 274 -18.37 -5.76 -5.86
N MET A 275 -17.08 -5.44 -5.73
CA MET A 275 -16.44 -5.20 -4.44
C MET A 275 -17.10 -4.05 -3.68
N GLN A 276 -17.29 -2.90 -4.32
CA GLN A 276 -17.92 -1.73 -3.68
C GLN A 276 -19.35 -2.00 -3.23
N ALA A 277 -20.12 -2.79 -3.99
CA ALA A 277 -21.45 -3.22 -3.58
C ALA A 277 -21.42 -4.05 -2.28
N ALA A 278 -20.48 -4.99 -2.14
CA ALA A 278 -20.30 -5.77 -0.92
C ALA A 278 -19.86 -4.89 0.27
N VAL A 279 -18.95 -3.94 0.02
CA VAL A 279 -18.52 -2.93 1.02
C VAL A 279 -19.73 -2.16 1.54
N VAL A 280 -20.54 -1.57 0.66
CA VAL A 280 -21.71 -0.76 1.05
C VAL A 280 -22.69 -1.58 1.90
N ASP A 281 -23.00 -2.81 1.50
CA ASP A 281 -23.92 -3.69 2.24
C ASP A 281 -23.32 -4.23 3.56
N SER A 282 -22.01 -4.12 3.76
CA SER A 282 -21.34 -4.48 5.02
C SER A 282 -21.39 -3.36 6.08
N LEU A 283 -21.57 -2.10 5.66
CA LEU A 283 -21.48 -0.93 6.55
C LEU A 283 -22.40 -1.03 7.79
N PRO A 284 -23.65 -1.53 7.71
CA PRO A 284 -24.49 -1.70 8.91
C PRO A 284 -23.86 -2.62 9.97
N ALA A 285 -23.12 -3.66 9.58
CA ALA A 285 -22.43 -4.56 10.51
C ALA A 285 -21.28 -3.82 11.23
N PHE A 286 -20.46 -3.08 10.48
CA PHE A 286 -19.41 -2.23 11.06
C PHE A 286 -19.95 -1.17 12.01
N ARG A 287 -21.07 -0.54 11.66
CA ARG A 287 -21.76 0.40 12.56
C ARG A 287 -22.21 -0.28 13.86
N GLY A 288 -22.68 -1.53 13.77
CA GLY A 288 -23.01 -2.37 14.93
C GLY A 288 -21.81 -2.58 15.85
N TRP A 289 -20.69 -3.01 15.29
CA TRP A 289 -19.44 -3.20 16.02
C TRP A 289 -18.92 -1.90 16.65
N LEU A 290 -18.93 -0.77 15.92
CA LEU A 290 -18.52 0.54 16.48
C LEU A 290 -19.37 0.92 17.69
N ARG A 291 -20.70 0.68 17.66
CA ARG A 291 -21.56 0.91 18.84
C ARG A 291 -21.25 -0.06 19.99
N ALA A 292 -20.85 -1.31 19.69
CA ALA A 292 -20.40 -2.23 20.73
C ALA A 292 -19.10 -1.74 21.39
N LYS A 293 -18.13 -1.30 20.60
CA LYS A 293 -16.91 -0.66 21.10
C LYS A 293 -17.22 0.60 21.91
N ALA A 294 -18.16 1.44 21.44
CA ALA A 294 -18.60 2.62 22.17
C ALA A 294 -19.12 2.27 23.58
N ARG A 295 -19.93 1.23 23.72
CA ARG A 295 -20.44 0.78 25.04
C ARG A 295 -19.31 0.34 25.98
N LEU A 296 -18.27 -0.35 25.47
CA LEU A 296 -17.10 -0.74 26.27
C LEU A 296 -16.32 0.48 26.79
N HIS A 297 -16.37 1.59 26.05
CA HIS A 297 -15.78 2.87 26.46
C HIS A 297 -16.74 3.78 27.23
N GLY A 298 -17.96 3.29 27.59
CA GLY A 298 -18.91 4.01 28.41
C GLY A 298 -19.78 5.05 27.67
N HIS A 299 -19.87 4.94 26.33
CA HIS A 299 -20.74 5.80 25.52
C HIS A 299 -22.10 5.14 25.26
N GLU A 300 -23.18 5.92 25.34
CA GLU A 300 -24.54 5.42 25.09
C GLU A 300 -24.94 5.43 23.59
N GLY A 301 -24.20 6.17 22.75
CA GLY A 301 -24.48 6.35 21.33
C GLY A 301 -23.43 5.75 20.42
N GLY A 302 -23.17 6.44 19.30
CA GLY A 302 -22.03 6.11 18.41
C GLY A 302 -20.70 6.42 19.08
N LEU A 303 -19.65 5.77 18.60
CA LEU A 303 -18.29 5.95 19.10
C LEU A 303 -17.79 7.37 18.75
N PRO A 304 -17.31 8.20 19.70
CA PRO A 304 -16.69 9.47 19.37
C PRO A 304 -15.49 9.28 18.45
N TRP A 305 -15.28 10.22 17.51
CA TRP A 305 -14.18 10.16 16.55
C TRP A 305 -12.81 9.97 17.21
N TYR A 306 -12.58 10.64 18.34
CA TYR A 306 -11.33 10.56 19.10
C TYR A 306 -11.11 9.21 19.79
N ASP A 307 -12.12 8.35 19.84
CA ASP A 307 -12.05 7.00 20.42
C ASP A 307 -12.00 5.89 19.37
N LEU A 308 -11.94 6.23 18.06
CA LEU A 308 -11.83 5.23 16.99
C LEU A 308 -10.63 4.30 17.17
N PHE A 309 -9.49 4.84 17.65
CA PHE A 309 -8.26 4.11 17.92
C PHE A 309 -8.03 3.86 19.42
N ALA A 310 -9.04 4.06 20.25
CA ALA A 310 -8.93 3.83 21.68
C ALA A 310 -8.61 2.35 21.95
N PRO A 311 -7.56 2.03 22.74
CA PRO A 311 -7.34 0.68 23.21
C PRO A 311 -8.48 0.29 24.17
N LEU A 312 -8.78 -1.01 24.26
CA LEU A 312 -9.77 -1.48 25.24
C LEU A 312 -9.41 -1.05 26.67
N PRO A 313 -10.40 -0.85 27.58
CA PRO A 313 -10.17 -0.33 28.92
C PRO A 313 -9.53 -1.35 29.88
N PHE A 314 -8.73 -2.26 29.37
CA PHE A 314 -7.91 -3.21 30.10
C PHE A 314 -6.64 -3.46 29.33
N ALA A 315 -5.51 -3.66 30.06
CA ALA A 315 -4.22 -3.89 29.43
C ALA A 315 -4.23 -5.26 28.72
N PRO A 316 -3.88 -5.32 27.42
CA PRO A 316 -3.59 -6.59 26.77
C PRO A 316 -2.33 -7.22 27.39
N ALA A 317 -2.18 -8.54 27.21
CA ALA A 317 -0.94 -9.23 27.59
C ALA A 317 0.24 -8.63 26.80
N GLU A 318 1.35 -8.38 27.48
CA GLU A 318 2.61 -8.03 26.83
C GLU A 318 3.16 -9.26 26.10
N VAL A 319 3.57 -9.08 24.85
CA VAL A 319 4.11 -10.14 23.98
C VAL A 319 5.59 -9.86 23.77
N THR A 320 6.45 -10.76 24.21
CA THR A 320 7.89 -10.65 23.93
C THR A 320 8.17 -10.92 22.45
N TRP A 321 9.33 -10.49 21.94
CA TRP A 321 9.75 -10.77 20.57
C TRP A 321 9.72 -12.28 20.25
N ASP A 322 10.28 -13.10 21.13
CA ASP A 322 10.36 -14.54 20.95
C ASP A 322 8.96 -15.19 20.95
N ASP A 323 8.06 -14.76 21.85
CA ASP A 323 6.68 -15.23 21.88
C ASP A 323 5.92 -14.82 20.62
N GLY A 324 6.16 -13.58 20.11
CA GLY A 324 5.59 -13.10 18.87
C GLY A 324 6.03 -13.93 17.66
N LEU A 325 7.32 -14.23 17.56
CA LEU A 325 7.83 -15.11 16.50
C LEU A 325 7.26 -16.53 16.61
N GLU A 326 7.06 -17.05 17.84
CA GLU A 326 6.47 -18.37 18.03
C GLU A 326 5.00 -18.40 17.61
N ILE A 327 4.23 -17.32 17.87
CA ILE A 327 2.86 -17.17 17.38
C ILE A 327 2.84 -17.22 15.83
N VAL A 328 3.70 -16.44 15.18
CA VAL A 328 3.77 -16.40 13.71
C VAL A 328 4.22 -17.75 13.15
N ARG A 329 5.27 -18.35 13.73
CA ARG A 329 5.80 -19.66 13.31
C ARG A 329 4.72 -20.75 13.39
N HIS A 330 3.94 -20.75 14.46
CA HIS A 330 2.86 -21.71 14.65
C HIS A 330 1.73 -21.49 13.63
N ALA A 331 1.32 -20.24 13.42
CA ALA A 331 0.28 -19.91 12.45
C ALA A 331 0.70 -20.32 11.02
N PHE A 332 1.92 -20.00 10.61
CA PHE A 332 2.47 -20.40 9.31
C PHE A 332 2.62 -21.92 9.19
N GLY A 333 2.98 -22.58 10.29
CA GLY A 333 3.04 -24.05 10.38
C GLY A 333 1.68 -24.72 10.16
N SER A 334 0.58 -24.09 10.56
CA SER A 334 -0.77 -24.59 10.32
C SER A 334 -1.14 -24.62 8.83
N TYR A 335 -0.62 -23.69 8.05
CA TYR A 335 -0.71 -23.70 6.60
C TYR A 335 0.19 -24.80 6.01
N GLY A 336 1.44 -24.91 6.47
CA GLY A 336 2.43 -25.87 5.99
C GLY A 336 3.17 -25.43 4.73
N GLY A 337 3.81 -26.39 4.07
CA GLY A 337 4.54 -26.14 2.82
C GLY A 337 5.70 -25.15 2.96
N SER A 338 5.93 -24.33 1.93
CA SER A 338 7.02 -23.35 1.87
C SER A 338 6.87 -22.20 2.90
N LEU A 339 5.64 -21.91 3.33
CA LEU A 339 5.38 -20.85 4.31
C LEU A 339 5.89 -21.22 5.72
N ALA A 340 5.84 -22.48 6.10
CA ALA A 340 6.22 -22.94 7.45
C ALA A 340 7.64 -22.54 7.85
N GLY A 341 8.60 -22.56 6.92
CA GLY A 341 10.00 -22.21 7.17
C GLY A 341 10.35 -20.73 7.01
N MET A 342 9.38 -19.87 6.68
CA MET A 342 9.66 -18.45 6.37
C MET A 342 10.21 -17.68 7.57
N VAL A 343 9.66 -17.91 8.77
CA VAL A 343 10.11 -17.23 10.00
C VAL A 343 11.57 -17.55 10.27
N ASP A 344 11.95 -18.83 10.23
CA ASP A 344 13.31 -19.27 10.51
C ASP A 344 14.29 -18.75 9.46
N ARG A 345 13.92 -18.77 8.18
CA ARG A 345 14.73 -18.18 7.10
C ARG A 345 14.98 -16.67 7.31
N ALA A 346 13.95 -15.92 7.69
CA ALA A 346 14.05 -14.48 7.92
C ALA A 346 14.92 -14.16 9.15
N VAL A 347 14.82 -14.96 10.22
CA VAL A 347 15.61 -14.80 11.45
C VAL A 347 17.06 -15.21 11.20
N ASP A 348 17.30 -16.43 10.70
CA ASP A 348 18.64 -16.98 10.46
C ASP A 348 19.40 -16.17 9.41
N GLY A 349 18.70 -15.71 8.37
CA GLY A 349 19.24 -14.86 7.31
C GLY A 349 19.39 -13.39 7.67
N ARG A 350 19.04 -12.97 8.89
CA ARG A 350 19.07 -11.57 9.35
C ARG A 350 18.33 -10.62 8.42
N TRP A 351 17.11 -10.97 8.04
CA TRP A 351 16.29 -10.16 7.16
C TRP A 351 15.56 -9.03 7.90
N ILE A 352 15.41 -9.13 9.24
CA ILE A 352 14.50 -8.32 10.04
C ILE A 352 15.24 -7.23 10.81
N ASP A 353 14.78 -5.99 10.69
CA ASP A 353 15.11 -4.87 11.58
C ASP A 353 13.86 -4.52 12.41
N ALA A 354 13.82 -4.97 13.67
CA ALA A 354 12.62 -4.93 14.50
C ALA A 354 12.58 -3.78 15.50
N GLY A 355 13.73 -3.29 16.01
CA GLY A 355 13.77 -2.34 17.12
C GLY A 355 13.45 -0.90 16.71
N PRO A 356 12.48 -0.19 17.37
CA PRO A 356 12.32 1.24 17.20
C PRO A 356 13.54 1.98 17.79
N ARG A 357 13.97 3.06 17.13
CA ARG A 357 15.11 3.88 17.59
C ARG A 357 15.05 5.29 17.02
N PRO A 358 15.75 6.27 17.62
CA PRO A 358 15.86 7.60 17.05
C PRO A 358 16.41 7.56 15.61
N GLY A 359 15.81 8.30 14.70
CA GLY A 359 16.17 8.33 13.28
C GLY A 359 15.55 7.21 12.42
N LYS A 360 14.99 6.18 13.02
CA LYS A 360 14.29 5.14 12.28
C LYS A 360 12.90 5.61 11.85
N GLN A 361 12.50 5.34 10.60
CA GLN A 361 11.17 5.68 10.10
C GLN A 361 10.07 4.94 10.86
N GLY A 362 8.87 5.51 10.89
CA GLY A 362 7.68 4.85 11.45
C GLY A 362 7.03 3.88 10.47
N GLY A 363 6.17 3.00 10.98
CA GLY A 363 5.46 1.99 10.20
C GLY A 363 6.22 0.67 10.09
N ALA A 364 5.82 -0.15 9.12
CA ALA A 364 6.44 -1.40 8.76
C ALA A 364 6.38 -1.57 7.24
N PHE A 365 7.31 -2.33 6.66
CA PHE A 365 7.31 -2.72 5.26
C PHE A 365 8.25 -3.91 5.01
N CYS A 366 8.04 -4.57 3.88
CA CYS A 366 8.96 -5.58 3.36
C CYS A 366 9.36 -5.20 1.93
N MET A 367 10.65 -5.20 1.64
CA MET A 367 11.16 -4.96 0.28
C MET A 367 11.98 -6.16 -0.22
N PRO A 368 11.86 -6.54 -1.51
CA PRO A 368 12.76 -7.52 -2.10
C PRO A 368 14.20 -7.00 -2.07
N PHE A 369 15.16 -7.91 -1.96
CA PHE A 369 16.56 -7.50 -1.89
C PHE A 369 17.42 -8.25 -2.92
N VAL A 370 18.03 -9.36 -2.54
CA VAL A 370 18.87 -10.16 -3.44
C VAL A 370 18.36 -11.59 -3.52
N ASP A 371 18.29 -12.14 -4.71
CA ASP A 371 17.74 -13.48 -4.99
C ASP A 371 16.31 -13.63 -4.44
N ASP A 372 16.10 -14.50 -3.47
CA ASP A 372 14.83 -14.73 -2.78
C ASP A 372 14.76 -14.11 -1.37
N ARG A 373 15.76 -13.29 -1.01
CA ARG A 373 15.85 -12.57 0.25
C ARG A 373 15.05 -11.29 0.20
N SER A 374 14.40 -10.98 1.30
CA SER A 374 13.74 -9.69 1.55
C SER A 374 14.33 -8.99 2.76
N LEU A 375 14.13 -7.67 2.86
CA LEU A 375 14.40 -6.90 4.09
C LEU A 375 13.07 -6.52 4.72
N VAL A 376 12.89 -6.93 5.98
CA VAL A 376 11.67 -6.75 6.77
C VAL A 376 11.89 -5.67 7.81
N PHE A 377 11.19 -4.55 7.66
CA PHE A 377 11.28 -3.39 8.54
C PHE A 377 10.10 -3.36 9.49
N LEU A 378 10.35 -3.29 10.79
CA LEU A 378 9.34 -3.28 11.84
C LEU A 378 9.65 -2.21 12.89
N ASN A 379 8.65 -1.81 13.65
CA ASN A 379 8.78 -1.04 14.88
C ASN A 379 8.06 -1.80 16.01
N TRP A 380 8.70 -2.86 16.48
CA TRP A 380 8.15 -3.78 17.49
C TRP A 380 7.81 -3.06 18.79
N SER A 381 6.58 -3.17 19.27
CA SER A 381 6.07 -2.50 20.47
C SER A 381 5.69 -3.44 21.61
N GLY A 382 5.94 -4.75 21.50
CA GLY A 382 5.61 -5.72 22.56
C GLY A 382 4.12 -6.06 22.64
N SER A 383 3.41 -6.07 21.52
CA SER A 383 1.96 -6.30 21.47
C SER A 383 1.59 -7.41 20.48
N VAL A 384 0.37 -7.92 20.59
CA VAL A 384 -0.23 -8.85 19.61
C VAL A 384 -0.30 -8.20 18.22
N ASP A 385 -0.60 -6.92 18.14
CA ASP A 385 -0.57 -6.13 16.91
C ASP A 385 0.82 -6.17 16.24
N SER A 386 1.91 -6.08 17.02
CA SER A 386 3.27 -6.24 16.49
C SER A 386 3.53 -7.63 15.92
N ALA A 387 2.95 -8.68 16.50
CA ALA A 387 3.05 -10.03 15.95
C ALA A 387 2.24 -10.18 14.65
N GLN A 388 1.05 -9.58 14.56
CA GLN A 388 0.25 -9.53 13.33
C GLN A 388 1.00 -8.77 12.22
N THR A 389 1.56 -7.59 12.54
CA THR A 389 2.39 -6.82 11.62
C THR A 389 3.60 -7.62 11.14
N THR A 390 4.26 -8.37 12.04
CA THR A 390 5.38 -9.23 11.65
C THR A 390 4.94 -10.32 10.66
N ALA A 391 3.79 -10.94 10.88
CA ALA A 391 3.23 -11.93 9.94
C ALA A 391 2.86 -11.30 8.61
N HIS A 392 2.32 -10.08 8.61
CA HIS A 392 2.01 -9.30 7.42
C HIS A 392 3.28 -9.10 6.57
N GLU A 393 4.33 -8.56 7.15
CA GLU A 393 5.57 -8.29 6.43
C GLU A 393 6.30 -9.58 5.98
N LEU A 394 6.24 -10.64 6.77
CA LEU A 394 6.73 -11.96 6.35
C LEU A 394 5.86 -12.58 5.24
N GLY A 395 4.59 -12.21 5.15
CA GLY A 395 3.73 -12.55 4.03
C GLY A 395 4.20 -11.92 2.71
N HIS A 396 4.63 -10.65 2.74
CA HIS A 396 5.31 -10.02 1.60
C HIS A 396 6.63 -10.71 1.26
N ALA A 397 7.44 -11.08 2.28
CA ALA A 397 8.66 -11.84 2.06
C ALA A 397 8.37 -13.19 1.38
N TYR A 398 7.30 -13.88 1.80
CA TYR A 398 6.83 -15.10 1.15
C TYR A 398 6.43 -14.87 -0.31
N HIS A 399 5.68 -13.81 -0.60
CA HIS A 399 5.32 -13.42 -1.97
C HIS A 399 6.59 -13.19 -2.83
N ASN A 400 7.55 -12.45 -2.29
CA ASN A 400 8.82 -12.19 -2.97
C ASN A 400 9.59 -13.48 -3.31
N THR A 401 9.55 -14.49 -2.44
CA THR A 401 10.17 -15.79 -2.75
C THR A 401 9.48 -16.50 -3.91
N GLN A 402 8.16 -16.37 -4.05
CA GLN A 402 7.43 -16.93 -5.20
C GLN A 402 7.74 -16.19 -6.50
N LEU A 403 8.07 -14.90 -6.42
CA LEU A 403 8.46 -14.06 -7.55
C LEU A 403 9.96 -14.18 -7.92
N ALA A 404 10.81 -14.77 -7.08
CA ALA A 404 12.25 -14.74 -7.23
C ALA A 404 12.77 -15.31 -8.58
N HIS A 405 12.05 -16.29 -9.13
CA HIS A 405 12.38 -16.90 -10.44
C HIS A 405 11.86 -16.09 -11.65
N ARG A 406 11.07 -15.06 -11.43
CA ARG A 406 10.55 -14.17 -12.47
C ARG A 406 11.57 -13.08 -12.80
N THR A 407 11.50 -12.56 -14.02
CA THR A 407 12.29 -11.38 -14.40
C THR A 407 11.77 -10.12 -13.71
N PRO A 408 12.59 -9.07 -13.56
CA PRO A 408 12.14 -7.81 -12.97
C PRO A 408 10.89 -7.21 -13.61
N LEU A 409 10.77 -7.24 -14.95
CA LEU A 409 9.56 -6.78 -15.64
C LEU A 409 8.30 -7.58 -15.27
N GLN A 410 8.46 -8.86 -14.91
CA GLN A 410 7.36 -9.73 -14.47
C GLN A 410 7.05 -9.60 -12.97
N ARG A 411 7.94 -9.00 -12.16
CA ARG A 411 7.77 -8.79 -10.71
C ARG A 411 6.99 -7.53 -10.36
N ALA A 412 6.69 -6.68 -11.34
CA ALA A 412 6.00 -5.40 -11.11
C ALA A 412 4.55 -5.62 -10.67
N LEU A 413 4.32 -5.70 -9.36
CA LEU A 413 3.02 -5.96 -8.77
C LEU A 413 2.10 -4.73 -8.86
N PRO A 414 0.85 -4.88 -9.32
CA PRO A 414 -0.18 -3.89 -9.07
C PRO A 414 -0.46 -3.76 -7.56
N MET A 415 -0.69 -2.53 -7.08
CA MET A 415 -0.93 -2.29 -5.66
C MET A 415 -2.12 -3.10 -5.10
N ALA A 416 -3.17 -3.32 -5.91
CA ALA A 416 -4.32 -4.13 -5.52
C ALA A 416 -3.97 -5.60 -5.23
N LEU A 417 -2.90 -6.14 -5.85
CA LEU A 417 -2.46 -7.52 -5.68
C LEU A 417 -1.25 -7.66 -4.73
N ALA A 418 -0.62 -6.55 -4.36
CA ALA A 418 0.56 -6.57 -3.48
C ALA A 418 0.24 -7.18 -2.10
N GLU A 419 -0.98 -6.95 -1.59
CA GLU A 419 -1.41 -7.42 -0.27
C GLU A 419 -1.94 -8.87 -0.25
N THR A 420 -1.89 -9.60 -1.36
CA THR A 420 -2.48 -10.94 -1.49
C THR A 420 -1.90 -11.94 -0.49
N ALA A 421 -0.59 -11.93 -0.28
CA ALA A 421 0.08 -12.85 0.65
C ALA A 421 0.14 -12.29 2.08
N SER A 422 0.34 -10.99 2.25
CA SER A 422 0.45 -10.35 3.56
C SER A 422 -0.84 -10.48 4.37
N ILE A 423 -1.99 -10.16 3.78
CA ILE A 423 -3.31 -10.29 4.43
C ILE A 423 -3.65 -11.77 4.70
N PHE A 424 -3.32 -12.68 3.79
CA PHE A 424 -3.50 -14.10 4.04
C PHE A 424 -2.69 -14.57 5.27
N CYS A 425 -1.42 -14.20 5.35
CA CYS A 425 -0.54 -14.54 6.47
C CYS A 425 -0.97 -13.92 7.80
N GLU A 426 -1.35 -12.65 7.78
CA GLU A 426 -1.93 -11.96 8.94
C GLU A 426 -3.21 -12.67 9.42
N THR A 427 -4.07 -13.06 8.48
CA THR A 427 -5.31 -13.78 8.79
C THR A 427 -5.06 -15.14 9.45
N LEU A 428 -4.00 -15.86 9.05
CA LEU A 428 -3.61 -17.11 9.72
C LEU A 428 -3.27 -16.87 11.20
N VAL A 429 -2.55 -15.78 11.51
CA VAL A 429 -2.20 -15.42 12.91
C VAL A 429 -3.44 -15.06 13.71
N VAL A 430 -4.35 -14.27 13.15
CA VAL A 430 -5.62 -13.94 13.82
C VAL A 430 -6.44 -15.19 14.13
N GLU A 431 -6.62 -16.08 13.17
CA GLU A 431 -7.39 -17.32 13.35
C GLU A 431 -6.77 -18.26 14.39
N GLU A 432 -5.43 -18.38 14.39
CA GLU A 432 -4.71 -19.15 15.41
C GLU A 432 -4.87 -18.54 16.81
N GLY A 433 -4.75 -17.22 16.91
CA GLY A 433 -5.00 -16.48 18.16
C GLY A 433 -6.44 -16.68 18.66
N LEU A 434 -7.43 -16.62 17.77
CA LEU A 434 -8.83 -16.82 18.13
C LEU A 434 -9.14 -18.25 18.62
N GLN A 435 -8.35 -19.24 18.23
CA GLN A 435 -8.49 -20.61 18.74
C GLN A 435 -7.87 -20.78 20.14
N ARG A 436 -6.80 -20.06 20.45
CA ARG A 436 -6.03 -20.24 21.69
C ARG A 436 -6.45 -19.28 22.79
N LEU A 437 -6.74 -18.03 22.46
CA LEU A 437 -7.08 -17.00 23.40
C LEU A 437 -8.53 -17.10 23.87
N GLN A 438 -8.80 -16.65 25.10
CA GLN A 438 -10.13 -16.64 25.68
C GLN A 438 -10.41 -15.32 26.42
N GLY A 439 -11.68 -15.03 26.69
CA GLY A 439 -12.11 -13.89 27.50
C GLY A 439 -11.55 -12.55 26.96
N LYS A 440 -10.90 -11.79 27.83
CA LYS A 440 -10.38 -10.45 27.52
C LYS A 440 -9.27 -10.44 26.46
N ASP A 441 -8.38 -11.44 26.45
CA ASP A 441 -7.29 -11.50 25.48
C ASP A 441 -7.83 -11.79 24.07
N ARG A 442 -8.84 -12.66 23.95
CA ARG A 442 -9.52 -12.91 22.69
C ARG A 442 -10.28 -11.67 22.20
N LEU A 443 -10.93 -10.92 23.12
CA LEU A 443 -11.61 -9.68 22.78
C LEU A 443 -10.61 -8.60 22.32
N ALA A 444 -9.44 -8.51 22.95
CA ALA A 444 -8.40 -7.57 22.55
C ALA A 444 -7.85 -7.88 21.14
N LEU A 445 -7.62 -9.15 20.79
CA LEU A 445 -7.24 -9.54 19.45
C LEU A 445 -8.31 -9.15 18.43
N LEU A 446 -9.59 -9.43 18.72
CA LEU A 446 -10.70 -9.06 17.84
C LEU A 446 -10.84 -7.55 17.69
N ASP A 447 -10.58 -6.77 18.74
CA ASP A 447 -10.68 -5.30 18.67
C ASP A 447 -9.63 -4.71 17.70
N VAL A 448 -8.40 -5.19 17.77
CA VAL A 448 -7.31 -4.78 16.88
C VAL A 448 -7.62 -5.16 15.43
N ASP A 449 -7.99 -6.40 15.18
CA ASP A 449 -8.31 -6.91 13.84
C ASP A 449 -9.51 -6.18 13.20
N LEU A 450 -10.58 -5.99 13.96
CA LEU A 450 -11.77 -5.27 13.49
C LEU A 450 -11.53 -3.78 13.30
N GLN A 451 -10.67 -3.17 14.13
CA GLN A 451 -10.25 -1.78 13.95
C GLN A 451 -9.47 -1.61 12.64
N GLY A 452 -8.53 -2.50 12.32
CA GLY A 452 -7.83 -2.55 11.04
C GLY A 452 -8.81 -2.75 9.87
N SER A 453 -9.71 -3.73 9.98
CA SER A 453 -10.74 -3.98 8.97
C SER A 453 -11.66 -2.76 8.76
N ALA A 454 -12.09 -2.09 9.83
CA ALA A 454 -12.92 -0.88 9.73
C ALA A 454 -12.18 0.28 9.09
N GLN A 455 -10.88 0.43 9.34
CA GLN A 455 -10.06 1.45 8.70
C GLN A 455 -9.97 1.20 7.19
N VAL A 456 -9.79 -0.05 6.76
CA VAL A 456 -9.63 -0.40 5.34
C VAL A 456 -10.97 -0.48 4.61
N VAL A 457 -12.07 -0.87 5.26
CA VAL A 457 -13.39 -0.97 4.62
C VAL A 457 -14.17 0.34 4.77
N VAL A 458 -14.35 0.84 5.98
CA VAL A 458 -15.26 1.98 6.25
C VAL A 458 -14.58 3.32 5.98
N ASP A 459 -13.36 3.56 6.53
CA ASP A 459 -12.67 4.85 6.35
C ASP A 459 -12.24 5.03 4.88
N ILE A 460 -11.74 3.98 4.24
CA ILE A 460 -11.37 4.05 2.81
C ILE A 460 -12.61 4.27 1.94
N HIS A 461 -13.75 3.66 2.25
CA HIS A 461 -14.98 3.95 1.53
C HIS A 461 -15.39 5.43 1.69
N SER A 462 -15.29 5.99 2.90
CA SER A 462 -15.56 7.43 3.10
C SER A 462 -14.60 8.31 2.28
N ARG A 463 -13.32 7.93 2.18
CA ARG A 463 -12.34 8.64 1.37
C ARG A 463 -12.65 8.54 -0.12
N PHE A 464 -13.10 7.38 -0.58
CA PHE A 464 -13.53 7.18 -1.96
C PHE A 464 -14.72 8.06 -2.33
N LEU A 465 -15.75 8.13 -1.47
CA LEU A 465 -16.91 9.00 -1.66
C LEU A 465 -16.49 10.48 -1.72
N PHE A 466 -15.68 10.92 -0.78
CA PHE A 466 -15.16 12.29 -0.75
C PHE A 466 -14.39 12.62 -2.03
N GLU A 467 -13.44 11.79 -2.43
CA GLU A 467 -12.59 12.05 -3.60
C GLU A 467 -13.40 12.07 -4.89
N THR A 468 -14.38 11.18 -5.02
CA THR A 468 -15.31 11.14 -6.17
C THR A 468 -16.08 12.45 -6.30
N GLU A 469 -16.65 12.97 -5.19
CA GLU A 469 -17.36 14.25 -5.19
C GLU A 469 -16.43 15.44 -5.47
N VAL A 470 -15.22 15.43 -4.95
CA VAL A 470 -14.22 16.48 -5.25
C VAL A 470 -13.89 16.49 -6.74
N PHE A 471 -13.58 15.36 -7.36
CA PHE A 471 -13.31 15.28 -8.79
C PHE A 471 -14.49 15.76 -9.63
N THR A 472 -15.71 15.33 -9.30
CA THR A 472 -16.94 15.68 -10.01
C THR A 472 -17.19 17.19 -9.97
N ARG A 473 -17.12 17.79 -8.79
CA ARG A 473 -17.39 19.24 -8.63
C ARG A 473 -16.24 20.08 -9.19
N ARG A 474 -14.99 19.62 -9.06
CA ARG A 474 -13.81 20.33 -9.55
C ARG A 474 -13.74 20.43 -11.08
N GLN A 475 -14.44 19.57 -11.82
CA GLN A 475 -14.60 19.74 -13.27
C GLN A 475 -15.25 21.08 -13.65
N ARG A 476 -16.09 21.64 -12.76
CA ARG A 476 -16.86 22.85 -13.04
C ARG A 476 -16.28 24.10 -12.39
N ARG A 477 -15.72 23.99 -11.20
CA ARG A 477 -15.21 25.12 -10.42
C ARG A 477 -14.25 24.71 -9.30
N THR A 478 -13.60 25.65 -8.69
CA THR A 478 -12.84 25.46 -7.46
C THR A 478 -13.77 25.28 -6.25
N LEU A 479 -13.29 24.55 -5.24
CA LEU A 479 -14.01 24.24 -4.01
C LEU A 479 -13.38 25.01 -2.84
N GLY A 480 -14.21 25.63 -2.01
CA GLY A 480 -13.78 26.32 -0.80
C GLY A 480 -13.59 25.36 0.39
N VAL A 481 -12.93 25.85 1.45
CA VAL A 481 -12.67 25.05 2.67
C VAL A 481 -13.98 24.54 3.30
N SER A 482 -15.01 25.38 3.42
CA SER A 482 -16.31 24.96 4.00
C SER A 482 -16.95 23.85 3.18
N GLU A 483 -16.90 23.95 1.86
CA GLU A 483 -17.47 22.91 1.00
C GLU A 483 -16.68 21.59 1.09
N LEU A 484 -15.35 21.63 1.14
CA LEU A 484 -14.52 20.45 1.35
C LEU A 484 -14.81 19.81 2.72
N ASN A 485 -15.01 20.62 3.77
CA ASN A 485 -15.38 20.13 5.08
C ASN A 485 -16.78 19.48 5.09
N ASP A 486 -17.74 20.06 4.38
CA ASP A 486 -19.09 19.50 4.28
C ASP A 486 -19.11 18.20 3.48
N LEU A 487 -18.33 18.11 2.38
CA LEU A 487 -18.15 16.87 1.64
C LEU A 487 -17.50 15.78 2.49
N MET A 488 -16.51 16.13 3.30
CA MET A 488 -15.85 15.16 4.19
C MET A 488 -16.82 14.66 5.27
N ARG A 489 -17.59 15.54 5.90
CA ARG A 489 -18.62 15.13 6.88
C ARG A 489 -19.69 14.25 6.24
N GLN A 490 -20.15 14.58 5.03
CA GLN A 490 -21.13 13.77 4.31
C GLN A 490 -20.58 12.37 4.01
N ALA A 491 -19.36 12.28 3.50
CA ALA A 491 -18.71 10.99 3.23
C ALA A 491 -18.54 10.13 4.50
N GLN A 492 -18.20 10.76 5.62
CA GLN A 492 -18.14 10.08 6.92
C GLN A 492 -19.54 9.66 7.40
N GLN A 493 -20.55 10.52 7.23
CA GLN A 493 -21.93 10.16 7.56
C GLN A 493 -22.42 8.97 6.73
N ASP A 494 -22.13 8.93 5.44
CA ASP A 494 -22.58 7.87 4.54
C ASP A 494 -21.89 6.54 4.87
N ALA A 495 -20.60 6.55 5.22
CA ALA A 495 -19.85 5.36 5.59
C ALA A 495 -20.11 4.89 7.03
N TYR A 496 -19.83 5.74 8.00
CA TYR A 496 -19.88 5.39 9.44
C TYR A 496 -21.30 5.45 10.04
N GLY A 497 -22.20 6.27 9.46
CA GLY A 497 -23.58 6.38 9.92
C GLY A 497 -23.70 6.66 11.43
N ASP A 498 -24.54 5.88 12.09
CA ASP A 498 -24.77 5.89 13.54
C ASP A 498 -23.72 5.09 14.34
N GLY A 499 -22.73 4.52 13.68
CA GLY A 499 -21.59 3.86 14.32
C GLY A 499 -20.68 4.84 15.05
N ILE A 500 -20.60 6.09 14.57
CA ILE A 500 -19.87 7.17 15.27
C ILE A 500 -20.81 8.26 15.77
N ASP A 501 -20.34 9.01 16.78
CA ASP A 501 -20.97 10.26 17.19
C ASP A 501 -20.67 11.33 16.12
N GLN A 502 -21.67 11.64 15.30
CA GLN A 502 -21.55 12.60 14.19
C GLN A 502 -21.20 14.02 14.65
N ALA A 503 -21.44 14.37 15.93
CA ALA A 503 -21.02 15.65 16.49
C ALA A 503 -19.48 15.76 16.60
N THR A 504 -18.80 14.62 16.63
CA THR A 504 -17.34 14.54 16.70
C THR A 504 -16.70 14.15 15.35
N ALA A 505 -17.46 14.08 14.26
CA ALA A 505 -16.91 13.79 12.93
C ALA A 505 -15.78 14.78 12.56
N HIS A 506 -14.75 14.29 11.86
CA HIS A 506 -13.52 15.06 11.63
C HIS A 506 -13.51 15.75 10.25
N PRO A 507 -13.93 17.02 10.14
CA PRO A 507 -14.12 17.70 8.86
C PRO A 507 -12.82 17.94 8.08
N TYR A 508 -11.65 17.91 8.74
CA TYR A 508 -10.36 18.22 8.15
C TYR A 508 -9.54 17.00 7.73
N MET A 509 -10.15 15.78 7.71
CA MET A 509 -9.42 14.58 7.27
C MET A 509 -8.84 14.71 5.85
N TRP A 510 -9.43 15.53 5.00
CA TRP A 510 -8.90 15.82 3.67
C TRP A 510 -7.62 16.67 3.69
N VAL A 511 -7.42 17.52 4.72
CA VAL A 511 -6.18 18.31 4.92
C VAL A 511 -5.02 17.39 5.29
N LEU A 512 -5.30 16.42 6.17
CA LEU A 512 -4.33 15.53 6.77
C LEU A 512 -3.75 14.50 5.80
N LYS A 513 -4.59 13.91 4.92
CA LYS A 513 -4.20 12.74 4.13
C LYS A 513 -3.40 13.15 2.87
N PRO A 514 -2.07 12.90 2.82
CA PRO A 514 -1.23 13.27 1.69
C PRO A 514 -1.63 12.55 0.39
N HIS A 515 -2.25 11.38 0.49
CA HIS A 515 -2.73 10.58 -0.65
C HIS A 515 -3.58 11.39 -1.62
N TYR A 516 -4.42 12.32 -1.14
CA TYR A 516 -5.24 13.16 -2.03
C TYR A 516 -4.42 14.15 -2.88
N TYR A 517 -3.18 14.44 -2.48
CA TYR A 517 -2.31 15.43 -3.10
C TYR A 517 -1.20 14.80 -3.95
N GLY A 518 -0.83 13.55 -3.67
CA GLY A 518 0.23 12.83 -4.39
C GLY A 518 -0.29 11.85 -5.44
N ALA A 519 -1.52 11.36 -5.29
CA ALA A 519 -2.10 10.36 -6.19
C ALA A 519 -3.61 10.56 -6.35
N HIS A 520 -4.25 9.71 -7.20
CA HIS A 520 -5.67 9.78 -7.48
C HIS A 520 -6.31 8.43 -7.21
N PHE A 521 -7.36 8.40 -6.39
CA PHE A 521 -8.02 7.16 -5.96
C PHE A 521 -7.02 6.12 -5.41
N TYR A 522 -6.03 6.61 -4.65
CA TYR A 522 -4.94 5.79 -4.13
C TYR A 522 -5.39 4.73 -3.12
N ASN A 523 -6.50 4.99 -2.41
CA ASN A 523 -6.83 4.21 -1.19
C ASN A 523 -7.66 2.94 -1.46
N TRP A 524 -8.49 2.87 -2.50
CA TRP A 524 -9.34 1.71 -2.75
C TRP A 524 -8.56 0.38 -2.95
N PRO A 525 -7.32 0.37 -3.48
CA PRO A 525 -6.55 -0.87 -3.59
C PRO A 525 -6.30 -1.58 -2.26
N TYR A 526 -6.24 -0.84 -1.15
CA TYR A 526 -6.13 -1.47 0.17
C TYR A 526 -7.38 -2.26 0.54
N THR A 527 -8.57 -1.71 0.24
CA THR A 527 -9.84 -2.45 0.44
C THR A 527 -9.88 -3.69 -0.45
N TYR A 528 -9.42 -3.56 -1.70
CA TYR A 528 -9.31 -4.69 -2.62
C TYR A 528 -8.38 -5.76 -2.05
N GLY A 529 -7.17 -5.39 -1.65
CA GLY A 529 -6.16 -6.30 -1.11
C GLY A 529 -6.66 -7.04 0.14
N LEU A 530 -7.27 -6.32 1.09
CA LEU A 530 -7.88 -6.95 2.28
C LEU A 530 -8.95 -7.96 1.90
N LEU A 531 -9.94 -7.56 1.10
CA LEU A 531 -11.07 -8.43 0.77
C LEU A 531 -10.66 -9.58 -0.15
N PHE A 532 -9.72 -9.37 -1.08
CA PHE A 532 -9.17 -10.42 -1.91
C PHE A 532 -8.42 -11.47 -1.08
N GLY A 533 -7.54 -11.02 -0.17
CA GLY A 533 -6.83 -11.91 0.76
C GLY A 533 -7.76 -12.71 1.67
N LEU A 534 -8.81 -12.08 2.22
CA LEU A 534 -9.83 -12.75 3.03
C LEU A 534 -10.67 -13.73 2.21
N GLY A 535 -10.99 -13.40 0.95
CA GLY A 535 -11.67 -14.32 0.02
C GLY A 535 -10.84 -15.56 -0.27
N LEU A 536 -9.55 -15.39 -0.51
CA LEU A 536 -8.60 -16.51 -0.64
C LEU A 536 -8.53 -17.34 0.64
N PHE A 537 -8.50 -16.68 1.81
CA PHE A 537 -8.53 -17.40 3.09
C PHE A 537 -9.84 -18.19 3.29
N ALA A 538 -10.99 -17.64 2.93
CA ALA A 538 -12.27 -18.34 2.98
C ALA A 538 -12.23 -19.62 2.14
N GLN A 539 -11.53 -19.60 1.00
CA GLN A 539 -11.35 -20.78 0.15
C GLN A 539 -10.35 -21.78 0.72
N TYR A 540 -9.25 -21.30 1.27
CA TYR A 540 -8.33 -22.17 2.01
C TYR A 540 -9.06 -22.98 3.08
N ARG A 541 -9.99 -22.37 3.81
CA ARG A 541 -10.80 -23.07 4.82
C ARG A 541 -11.73 -24.12 4.24
N GLN A 542 -12.22 -23.97 3.00
CA GLN A 542 -13.12 -24.93 2.36
C GLN A 542 -12.37 -26.14 1.81
N ASP A 543 -11.24 -25.92 1.14
CA ASP A 543 -10.43 -26.99 0.52
C ASP A 543 -8.93 -26.63 0.64
N PRO A 544 -8.31 -26.91 1.80
CA PRO A 544 -6.91 -26.56 2.04
C PRO A 544 -5.93 -27.19 1.06
N ASP A 545 -6.16 -28.42 0.62
CA ASP A 545 -5.22 -29.15 -0.23
C ASP A 545 -5.26 -28.60 -1.67
N ARG A 546 -6.45 -28.35 -2.20
CA ARG A 546 -6.60 -27.70 -3.50
C ARG A 546 -6.01 -26.31 -3.50
N PHE A 547 -6.25 -25.54 -2.42
CA PHE A 547 -5.72 -24.20 -2.30
C PHE A 547 -4.19 -24.17 -2.34
N ARG A 548 -3.53 -25.00 -1.51
CA ARG A 548 -2.07 -25.10 -1.47
C ARG A 548 -1.46 -25.51 -2.80
N ALA A 549 -2.14 -26.35 -3.57
CA ALA A 549 -1.66 -26.80 -4.87
C ALA A 549 -1.53 -25.67 -5.91
N HIS A 550 -2.20 -24.54 -5.72
CA HIS A 550 -2.25 -23.44 -6.69
C HIS A 550 -1.71 -22.10 -6.16
N TYR A 551 -1.64 -21.92 -4.84
CA TYR A 551 -1.39 -20.62 -4.23
C TYR A 551 -0.02 -20.04 -4.60
N ASP A 552 1.03 -20.85 -4.56
CA ASP A 552 2.39 -20.42 -4.91
C ASP A 552 2.47 -20.02 -6.39
N ASP A 553 1.80 -20.75 -7.31
CA ASP A 553 1.71 -20.39 -8.73
C ASP A 553 0.97 -19.04 -8.91
N VAL A 554 -0.15 -18.84 -8.23
CA VAL A 554 -0.91 -17.58 -8.29
C VAL A 554 -0.07 -16.41 -7.81
N LEU A 555 0.64 -16.55 -6.68
CA LEU A 555 1.55 -15.51 -6.19
C LEU A 555 2.64 -15.19 -7.20
N SER A 556 3.23 -16.19 -7.83
CA SER A 556 4.29 -15.99 -8.83
C SER A 556 3.82 -15.29 -10.10
N ARG A 557 2.51 -15.25 -10.35
CA ARG A 557 1.89 -14.66 -11.55
C ARG A 557 1.26 -13.29 -11.29
N ALA A 558 1.30 -12.78 -10.08
CA ALA A 558 0.62 -11.53 -9.69
C ALA A 558 1.11 -10.27 -10.43
N GLY A 559 2.33 -10.28 -10.98
CA GLY A 559 2.85 -9.21 -11.84
C GLY A 559 2.58 -9.41 -13.34
N ILE A 560 2.07 -10.60 -13.73
CA ILE A 560 1.88 -11.00 -15.13
C ILE A 560 0.41 -10.94 -15.52
N ASP A 561 -0.48 -11.48 -14.67
CA ASP A 561 -1.89 -11.66 -14.95
C ASP A 561 -2.77 -10.58 -14.30
N SER A 562 -4.02 -10.48 -14.79
CA SER A 562 -5.04 -9.67 -14.14
C SER A 562 -5.57 -10.33 -12.86
N ALA A 563 -6.18 -9.54 -11.99
CA ALA A 563 -6.83 -10.02 -10.78
C ALA A 563 -7.90 -11.09 -11.08
N GLU A 564 -8.66 -10.91 -12.17
CA GLU A 564 -9.67 -11.86 -12.64
C GLU A 564 -9.04 -13.20 -13.06
N ALA A 565 -7.93 -13.16 -13.80
CA ALA A 565 -7.23 -14.36 -14.24
C ALA A 565 -6.65 -15.16 -13.06
N LEU A 566 -6.11 -14.46 -12.06
CA LEU A 566 -5.58 -15.08 -10.83
C LEU A 566 -6.71 -15.73 -10.00
N ALA A 567 -7.85 -15.07 -9.84
CA ALA A 567 -8.99 -15.62 -9.14
C ALA A 567 -9.58 -16.86 -9.85
N ALA A 568 -9.58 -16.85 -11.18
CA ALA A 568 -10.08 -17.96 -11.99
C ALA A 568 -9.28 -19.27 -11.79
N VAL A 569 -8.01 -19.21 -11.37
CA VAL A 569 -7.21 -20.40 -11.03
C VAL A 569 -7.86 -21.18 -9.89
N PHE A 570 -8.44 -20.50 -8.91
CA PHE A 570 -9.19 -21.12 -7.82
C PHE A 570 -10.65 -21.44 -8.18
N GLY A 571 -11.11 -21.02 -9.37
CA GLY A 571 -12.48 -21.21 -9.83
C GLY A 571 -13.45 -20.11 -9.43
N PHE A 572 -12.94 -18.89 -9.10
CA PHE A 572 -13.76 -17.72 -8.76
C PHE A 572 -13.91 -16.77 -9.91
N ASP A 573 -15.07 -16.13 -9.92
CA ASP A 573 -15.34 -14.92 -10.70
C ASP A 573 -15.40 -13.74 -9.73
N VAL A 574 -14.37 -12.90 -9.73
CA VAL A 574 -14.31 -11.69 -8.88
C VAL A 574 -15.19 -10.56 -9.43
N THR A 575 -15.78 -10.72 -10.61
CA THR A 575 -16.85 -9.84 -11.10
C THR A 575 -18.19 -10.18 -10.47
N ASP A 576 -18.32 -11.39 -9.88
CA ASP A 576 -19.48 -11.80 -9.09
C ASP A 576 -19.32 -11.31 -7.64
N ARG A 577 -20.36 -10.71 -7.14
CA ARG A 577 -20.45 -10.22 -5.78
C ARG A 577 -20.25 -11.33 -4.73
N ALA A 578 -20.61 -12.57 -5.03
CA ALA A 578 -20.55 -13.70 -4.10
C ALA A 578 -19.12 -13.90 -3.51
N PHE A 579 -18.07 -13.64 -4.30
CA PHE A 579 -16.69 -13.71 -3.81
C PHE A 579 -16.44 -12.68 -2.70
N TRP A 580 -16.87 -11.44 -2.91
CA TRP A 580 -16.69 -10.33 -1.96
C TRP A 580 -17.56 -10.46 -0.72
N ASP A 581 -18.79 -10.99 -0.88
CA ASP A 581 -19.66 -11.29 0.25
C ASP A 581 -19.04 -12.37 1.16
N ALA A 582 -18.41 -13.41 0.60
CA ALA A 582 -17.68 -14.43 1.37
C ALA A 582 -16.48 -13.83 2.13
N SER A 583 -15.76 -12.87 1.53
CA SER A 583 -14.69 -12.11 2.20
C SER A 583 -15.22 -11.31 3.39
N ILE A 584 -16.31 -10.60 3.21
CA ILE A 584 -16.98 -9.82 4.27
C ILE A 584 -17.51 -10.73 5.38
N ASP A 585 -17.98 -11.94 5.05
CA ASP A 585 -18.49 -12.88 6.05
C ASP A 585 -17.40 -13.36 7.03
N VAL A 586 -16.13 -13.40 6.62
CA VAL A 586 -15.01 -13.62 7.55
C VAL A 586 -15.00 -12.53 8.62
N ILE A 587 -15.09 -11.26 8.21
CA ILE A 587 -15.11 -10.12 9.14
C ILE A 587 -16.38 -10.15 10.00
N ARG A 588 -17.55 -10.43 9.42
CA ARG A 588 -18.84 -10.52 10.17
C ARG A 588 -18.80 -11.59 11.26
N SER A 589 -18.14 -12.72 11.00
CA SER A 589 -17.99 -13.76 12.02
C SER A 589 -17.17 -13.29 13.22
N ARG A 590 -16.14 -12.46 12.98
CA ARG A 590 -15.33 -11.85 14.02
C ARG A 590 -16.11 -10.78 14.80
N MET A 591 -16.94 -9.97 14.11
CA MET A 591 -17.84 -9.02 14.77
C MET A 591 -18.84 -9.72 15.69
N THR A 592 -19.41 -10.86 15.26
CA THR A 592 -20.32 -11.65 16.10
C THR A 592 -19.61 -12.15 17.35
N ALA A 593 -18.40 -12.69 17.22
CA ALA A 593 -17.59 -13.15 18.35
C ALA A 593 -17.22 -11.98 19.30
N TYR A 594 -16.95 -10.79 18.74
CA TYR A 594 -16.68 -9.59 19.52
C TYR A 594 -17.92 -9.19 20.36
N ASP A 595 -19.10 -9.13 19.73
CA ASP A 595 -20.34 -8.75 20.42
C ASP A 595 -20.68 -9.71 21.56
N GLU A 596 -20.52 -11.03 21.34
CA GLU A 596 -20.73 -12.06 22.37
C GLU A 596 -19.78 -11.87 23.57
N LEU A 597 -18.50 -11.64 23.32
CA LEU A 597 -17.50 -11.44 24.37
C LEU A 597 -17.70 -10.10 25.09
N ALA A 598 -18.01 -9.02 24.36
CA ALA A 598 -18.26 -7.71 24.93
C ALA A 598 -19.52 -7.69 25.83
N ALA A 599 -20.55 -8.46 25.48
CA ALA A 599 -21.77 -8.58 26.29
C ALA A 599 -21.56 -9.41 27.57
N ALA A 600 -20.50 -10.21 27.65
CA ALA A 600 -20.17 -11.02 28.83
C ALA A 600 -19.28 -10.31 29.85
N LEU A 601 -18.80 -9.09 29.54
CA LEU A 601 -18.00 -8.22 30.42
C LEU A 601 -18.86 -7.25 31.19
#